data_ab8252f6f9dada5b7c55e50e77298954
#
_entry.id   ab8252f6f9dada5b7c55e50e77298954
#
_cell.length_a   1.000
_cell.length_b   1.000
_cell.length_c   1.000
_cell.angle_alpha   90.00
_cell.angle_beta   90.00
_cell.angle_gamma   90.00
#
_symmetry.space_group_name_H-M   'P 1'
#
loop_
_entity.id
_entity.type
_entity.pdbx_description
1 polymer ?
#
loop_
_entity_poly.entity_id
_entity_poly.type
_entity_poly.pdbx_seq_one_letter_code
_entity_poly.pdbx_strand_id
1 'polypeptide(L)'
;MAQNKKYEVESWGTKYEVTTEVTTYSKPKRVALQLWCDDGPFAMVSVNLPNEKLTNERCFFVDTNNCPWAEDFLKKNKIAKPTDNLGFSGFCAYPEYELLI
;
A
#
# COMPACT_ATOMS: atom_id res chain seq x y z
N MET A 1 -1.04 -2.78 13.32
CA MET A 1 -0.15 -3.68 14.05
C MET A 1 1.02 -4.08 13.17
N ALA A 2 2.21 -4.00 13.70
CA ALA A 2 3.41 -4.38 12.94
C ALA A 2 3.48 -5.90 12.77
N GLN A 3 3.88 -6.33 11.59
CA GLN A 3 4.08 -7.73 11.26
C GLN A 3 5.55 -8.06 11.37
N ASN A 4 5.87 -9.23 11.94
CA ASN A 4 7.26 -9.68 12.03
C ASN A 4 7.72 -10.41 10.77
N LYS A 5 6.79 -10.77 9.89
CA LYS A 5 7.12 -11.43 8.64
C LYS A 5 7.83 -10.47 7.71
N LYS A 6 8.92 -10.95 7.11
CA LYS A 6 9.69 -10.16 6.15
C LYS A 6 9.29 -10.49 4.72
N TYR A 7 9.27 -9.45 3.89
CA TYR A 7 8.96 -9.56 2.47
C TYR A 7 10.10 -8.94 1.69
N GLU A 8 10.26 -9.36 0.45
CA GLU A 8 11.28 -8.82 -0.44
C GLU A 8 10.66 -7.82 -1.41
N VAL A 9 11.26 -6.65 -1.50
CA VAL A 9 10.91 -5.63 -2.51
C VAL A 9 12.09 -5.44 -3.43
N GLU A 10 11.83 -5.46 -4.73
CA GLU A 10 12.84 -5.11 -5.72
C GLU A 10 12.50 -3.72 -6.27
N SER A 11 13.45 -2.79 -6.12
CA SER A 11 13.28 -1.42 -6.58
C SER A 11 14.57 -0.97 -7.25
N TRP A 12 14.45 -0.55 -8.51
CA TRP A 12 15.61 -0.05 -9.28
C TRP A 12 16.77 -1.04 -9.30
N GLY A 13 16.47 -2.35 -9.42
CA GLY A 13 17.47 -3.40 -9.48
C GLY A 13 18.07 -3.80 -8.14
N THR A 14 17.63 -3.20 -7.03
CA THR A 14 18.09 -3.52 -5.69
C THR A 14 16.98 -4.21 -4.91
N LYS A 15 17.35 -5.26 -4.17
CA LYS A 15 16.40 -6.00 -3.33
C LYS A 15 16.51 -5.54 -1.88
N TYR A 16 15.34 -5.34 -1.26
CA TYR A 16 15.25 -4.90 0.13
C TYR A 16 14.35 -5.86 0.89
N GLU A 17 14.70 -6.14 2.14
CA GLU A 17 13.80 -6.85 3.06
C GLU A 17 13.00 -5.83 3.85
N VAL A 18 11.67 -6.00 3.87
CA VAL A 18 10.78 -5.06 4.56
C VAL A 18 9.78 -5.81 5.42
N THR A 19 9.30 -5.14 6.44
CA THR A 19 8.14 -5.58 7.22
C THR A 19 6.99 -4.62 6.95
N THR A 20 5.76 -5.07 7.25
CA THR A 20 4.58 -4.26 7.03
C THR A 20 4.03 -3.74 8.35
N GLU A 21 3.50 -2.55 8.32
CA GLU A 21 2.73 -1.99 9.42
C GLU A 21 1.40 -1.49 8.89
N VAL A 22 0.30 -2.05 9.40
CA VAL A 22 -1.04 -1.63 9.02
C VAL A 22 -1.58 -0.73 10.12
N THR A 23 -1.83 0.52 9.77
CA THR A 23 -2.41 1.51 10.68
C THR A 23 -3.61 2.16 10.00
N THR A 24 -4.09 3.26 10.54
CA THR A 24 -5.15 4.04 9.90
C THR A 24 -4.77 5.51 9.87
N TYR A 25 -5.25 6.19 8.83
CA TYR A 25 -5.18 7.65 8.79
C TYR A 25 -6.14 8.24 9.82
N SER A 26 -5.88 9.46 10.24
CA SER A 26 -6.73 10.13 11.24
C SER A 26 -8.09 10.53 10.68
N LYS A 27 -8.11 11.15 9.51
CA LYS A 27 -9.33 11.65 8.88
C LYS A 27 -9.23 11.59 7.36
N PRO A 28 -10.08 10.82 6.70
CA PRO A 28 -10.94 9.78 7.25
C PRO A 28 -10.13 8.58 7.74
N LYS A 29 -10.71 7.78 8.62
CA LYS A 29 -10.06 6.56 9.13
C LYS A 29 -10.07 5.51 8.03
N ARG A 30 -8.95 5.37 7.36
CA ARG A 30 -8.75 4.40 6.28
C ARG A 30 -7.43 3.71 6.46
N VAL A 31 -7.29 2.52 5.87
CA VAL A 31 -6.06 1.74 5.97
C VAL A 31 -4.86 2.55 5.48
N ALA A 32 -3.81 2.54 6.27
CA ALA A 32 -2.50 3.07 5.92
C ALA A 32 -1.50 1.92 5.98
N LEU A 33 -0.81 1.65 4.89
CA LEU A 33 0.16 0.55 4.80
C LEU A 33 1.55 1.13 4.64
N GLN A 34 2.35 0.98 5.69
CA GLN A 34 3.74 1.44 5.74
C GLN A 34 4.68 0.24 5.68
N LEU A 35 5.72 0.36 4.88
CA LEU A 35 6.80 -0.63 4.85
C LEU A 35 8.01 -0.08 5.59
N TRP A 36 8.67 -0.97 6.34
CA TRP A 36 9.83 -0.65 7.15
C TRP A 36 10.99 -1.56 6.75
N CYS A 37 12.19 -1.01 6.67
CA CYS A 37 13.41 -1.78 6.55
C CYS A 37 14.26 -1.58 7.81
N ASP A 38 15.43 -2.24 7.87
CA ASP A 38 16.29 -2.15 9.06
C ASP A 38 16.74 -0.73 9.37
N ASP A 39 16.87 0.11 8.34
CA ASP A 39 17.33 1.49 8.48
C ASP A 39 16.21 2.48 8.79
N GLY A 40 14.96 2.03 8.86
CA GLY A 40 13.82 2.89 9.16
C GLY A 40 12.68 2.75 8.16
N PRO A 41 11.84 3.78 7.99
CA PRO A 41 10.73 3.70 7.04
C PRO A 41 11.24 3.52 5.62
N PHE A 42 10.65 2.55 4.90
CA PHE A 42 11.02 2.27 3.52
C PHE A 42 10.10 3.01 2.55
N ALA A 43 8.79 2.81 2.70
CA ALA A 43 7.81 3.46 1.82
C ALA A 43 6.41 3.40 2.41
N MET A 44 5.64 4.45 2.17
CA MET A 44 4.20 4.43 2.41
C MET A 44 3.54 3.99 1.11
N VAL A 45 2.97 2.78 1.10
CA VAL A 45 2.40 2.18 -0.11
C VAL A 45 1.00 2.69 -0.41
N SER A 46 0.26 3.07 0.64
CA SER A 46 -1.10 3.58 0.49
C SER A 46 -1.10 5.09 0.32
N VAL A 47 -2.18 5.60 -0.26
CA VAL A 47 -2.45 7.03 -0.34
C VAL A 47 -3.89 7.27 0.09
N ASN A 48 -4.10 8.34 0.85
CA ASN A 48 -5.44 8.69 1.34
C ASN A 48 -6.09 9.68 0.37
N LEU A 49 -7.19 9.26 -0.26
CA LEU A 49 -7.97 10.09 -1.18
C LEU A 49 -9.34 10.32 -0.52
N PRO A 50 -9.46 11.36 0.33
CA PRO A 50 -10.66 11.50 1.17
C PRO A 50 -11.96 11.69 0.41
N ASN A 51 -11.90 12.21 -0.82
CA ASN A 51 -13.08 12.44 -1.63
C ASN A 51 -13.47 11.22 -2.48
N GLU A 52 -12.68 10.15 -2.45
CA GLU A 52 -12.93 8.94 -3.23
C GLU A 52 -13.48 7.85 -2.32
N LYS A 53 -14.47 7.11 -2.82
CA LYS A 53 -15.09 6.03 -2.05
C LYS A 53 -14.29 4.75 -2.17
N LEU A 54 -14.17 4.03 -1.06
CA LEU A 54 -13.59 2.69 -1.03
C LEU A 54 -14.69 1.65 -1.03
N THR A 55 -14.40 0.47 -1.57
CA THR A 55 -15.34 -0.65 -1.64
C THR A 55 -15.76 -1.10 -0.23
N ASN A 56 -14.79 -1.19 0.69
CA ASN A 56 -15.06 -1.51 2.09
C ASN A 56 -13.91 -0.99 2.96
N GLU A 57 -13.99 -1.21 4.26
CA GLU A 57 -13.04 -0.64 5.21
C GLU A 57 -11.67 -1.32 5.23
N ARG A 58 -11.54 -2.46 4.53
CA ARG A 58 -10.24 -3.12 4.40
C ARG A 58 -9.51 -2.70 3.13
N CYS A 59 -10.10 -1.83 2.32
CA CYS A 59 -9.54 -1.38 1.07
C CYS A 59 -8.74 -0.09 1.25
N PHE A 60 -7.81 0.11 0.33
CA PHE A 60 -6.98 1.32 0.29
C PHE A 60 -6.54 1.58 -1.14
N PHE A 61 -6.17 2.81 -1.43
CA PHE A 61 -5.61 3.15 -2.73
C PHE A 61 -4.10 3.01 -2.68
N VAL A 62 -3.52 2.43 -3.72
CA VAL A 62 -2.08 2.18 -3.82
C VAL A 62 -1.41 3.34 -4.54
N ASP A 63 -0.35 3.88 -3.94
CA ASP A 63 0.40 5.01 -4.48
C ASP A 63 1.37 4.54 -5.57
N THR A 64 0.82 4.17 -6.73
CA THR A 64 1.62 3.71 -7.86
C THR A 64 2.47 4.82 -8.48
N ASN A 65 2.14 6.07 -8.19
CA ASN A 65 2.89 7.21 -8.68
C ASN A 65 4.29 7.28 -8.03
N ASN A 66 4.34 7.11 -6.70
CA ASN A 66 5.62 7.11 -5.96
C ASN A 66 6.21 5.72 -5.81
N CYS A 67 5.38 4.68 -5.88
CA CYS A 67 5.78 3.29 -5.69
C CYS A 67 5.37 2.45 -6.90
N PRO A 68 6.06 2.59 -8.04
CA PRO A 68 5.67 1.85 -9.25
C PRO A 68 5.78 0.33 -9.11
N TRP A 69 6.57 -0.15 -8.15
CA TRP A 69 6.73 -1.57 -7.85
C TRP A 69 5.63 -2.13 -6.92
N ALA A 70 4.74 -1.26 -6.41
CA ALA A 70 3.86 -1.63 -5.30
C ALA A 70 2.84 -2.69 -5.67
N GLU A 71 2.24 -2.61 -6.86
CA GLU A 71 1.21 -3.58 -7.26
C GLU A 71 1.77 -4.99 -7.34
N ASP A 72 2.91 -5.16 -8.00
CA ASP A 72 3.56 -6.47 -8.11
C ASP A 72 3.95 -6.99 -6.72
N PHE A 73 4.48 -6.12 -5.88
CA PHE A 73 4.86 -6.49 -4.52
C PHE A 73 3.66 -7.00 -3.70
N LEU A 74 2.55 -6.27 -3.75
CA LEU A 74 1.36 -6.64 -2.99
C LEU A 74 0.76 -7.96 -3.46
N LYS A 75 0.69 -8.17 -4.77
CA LYS A 75 0.14 -9.40 -5.34
C LYS A 75 1.05 -10.58 -5.12
N LYS A 76 2.34 -10.42 -5.39
CA LYS A 76 3.33 -11.49 -5.27
C LYS A 76 3.41 -12.05 -3.85
N ASN A 77 3.33 -11.18 -2.86
CA ASN A 77 3.45 -11.56 -1.45
C ASN A 77 2.10 -11.80 -0.77
N LYS A 78 1.01 -11.70 -1.52
CA LYS A 78 -0.36 -11.93 -1.03
C LYS A 78 -0.71 -11.03 0.15
N ILE A 79 -0.21 -9.80 0.10
CA ILE A 79 -0.49 -8.79 1.13
C ILE A 79 -1.84 -8.14 0.86
N ALA A 80 -2.17 -7.92 -0.40
CA ALA A 80 -3.42 -7.32 -0.82
C ALA A 80 -3.75 -7.76 -2.24
N LYS A 81 -5.01 -7.64 -2.62
CA LYS A 81 -5.48 -8.00 -3.97
C LYS A 81 -6.23 -6.84 -4.59
N PRO A 82 -6.16 -6.67 -5.93
CA PRO A 82 -6.89 -5.59 -6.61
C PRO A 82 -8.39 -5.81 -6.59
N THR A 83 -9.15 -4.71 -6.54
CA THR A 83 -10.61 -4.76 -6.55
C THR A 83 -11.21 -4.29 -7.87
N ASP A 84 -10.37 -3.82 -8.80
CA ASP A 84 -10.75 -3.22 -10.08
C ASP A 84 -11.36 -1.82 -9.97
N ASN A 85 -11.39 -1.25 -8.76
CA ASN A 85 -11.82 0.11 -8.55
C ASN A 85 -10.63 1.07 -8.62
N LEU A 86 -10.87 2.31 -9.02
CA LEU A 86 -9.85 3.36 -9.10
C LEU A 86 -10.29 4.58 -8.33
N GLY A 87 -9.32 5.25 -7.69
CA GLY A 87 -9.51 6.56 -7.11
C GLY A 87 -8.71 7.59 -7.87
N PHE A 88 -9.19 8.82 -7.93
CA PHE A 88 -8.56 9.87 -8.72
C PHE A 88 -8.17 11.04 -7.85
N SER A 89 -7.03 11.63 -8.16
CA SER A 89 -6.58 12.88 -7.55
C SER A 89 -5.85 13.67 -8.63
N GLY A 90 -6.44 14.79 -9.04
CA GLY A 90 -5.90 15.56 -10.16
C GLY A 90 -5.88 14.70 -11.43
N PHE A 91 -4.73 14.58 -12.06
CA PHE A 91 -4.56 13.78 -13.27
C PHE A 91 -4.09 12.35 -12.97
N CYS A 92 -3.98 11.98 -11.69
CA CYS A 92 -3.48 10.66 -11.29
C CYS A 92 -4.63 9.73 -10.96
N ALA A 93 -4.52 8.47 -11.37
CA ALA A 93 -5.44 7.40 -11.00
C ALA A 93 -4.68 6.40 -10.12
N TYR A 94 -5.32 5.99 -9.03
CA TYR A 94 -4.73 5.07 -8.07
C TYR A 94 -5.59 3.82 -7.95
N PRO A 95 -5.02 2.62 -8.12
CA PRO A 95 -5.82 1.40 -8.00
C PRO A 95 -6.17 1.12 -6.55
N GLU A 96 -7.37 0.57 -6.35
CA GLU A 96 -7.81 0.13 -5.04
C GLU A 96 -7.41 -1.32 -4.82
N TYR A 97 -6.89 -1.61 -3.63
CA TYR A 97 -6.55 -2.97 -3.21
C TYR A 97 -7.23 -3.26 -1.89
N GLU A 98 -7.52 -4.54 -1.66
CA GLU A 98 -8.08 -5.01 -0.40
C GLU A 98 -7.03 -5.79 0.37
N LEU A 99 -6.87 -5.49 1.66
CA LEU A 99 -5.92 -6.18 2.53
C LEU A 99 -6.26 -7.65 2.68
N LEU A 100 -5.22 -8.50 2.63
CA LEU A 100 -5.32 -9.94 2.88
C LEU A 100 -4.64 -10.34 4.19
N ILE A 101 -3.97 -9.40 4.84
CA ILE A 101 -3.24 -9.68 6.09
C ILE A 101 -3.89 -8.99 7.28
#